data_daaa6810f803bf8bfac73cc8be3330ed
#
_entry.id   daaa6810f803bf8bfac73cc8be3330ed
#
_cell.length_a   1.000
_cell.length_b   1.000
_cell.length_c   1.000
_cell.angle_alpha   90.00
_cell.angle_beta   90.00
_cell.angle_gamma   90.00
#
_symmetry.space_group_name_H-M   'P 1'
#
loop_
_entity.id
_entity.type
_entity.pdbx_description
1 polymer ?
#
loop_
_entity_poly.entity_id
_entity_poly.type
_entity_poly.pdbx_seq_one_letter_code
_entity_poly.pdbx_strand_id
1 'polypeptide(L)'
;MSFITLDFPREVLEVAANGKKGYRRLVKNWDELENYWKGKSGSGDVYFTSYGYRALTPPRNHRVDYNTPIIRHFVCDFDCKNFHDKGIEVPFNFMQEQVQRLHKHLLEEDILHYIWFSGGGFHVWITLEKTFTPSTGLDVTRIKDAGRLVLSSWHKKLNLPSNDPTVAFDTAGMIRIPNSYNSKRGCWGLPVNTDMLNNLSHNELEAISQEPSSGYIKHGNKGLVLKLKERKQLFKSKRTEIVNLPDLSIDGLTILPCLAQAAMGEGNPTHRARFQFASYLASRLRWFFPPDQVKLEEKEKHINFIVDVISKQGWADWDENVTRFQVENIVMGGSGNNGYNAGMCRTIISDGL
;
A
#
# COMPACT_ATOMS: atom_id res chain seq x y z
N MET A 1 12.04 2.02 27.09
CA MET A 1 12.03 3.06 26.03
C MET A 1 10.60 3.28 25.57
N SER A 2 9.95 4.40 25.87
CA SER A 2 8.61 4.70 25.36
C SER A 2 8.76 5.47 24.05
N PHE A 3 8.84 4.75 22.94
CA PHE A 3 8.69 5.32 21.64
C PHE A 3 7.24 5.79 21.40
N ILE A 4 6.95 6.26 20.17
CA ILE A 4 5.57 6.38 19.67
C ILE A 4 4.77 5.17 20.15
N THR A 5 3.59 5.37 20.69
CA THR A 5 2.73 4.24 21.10
C THR A 5 2.49 3.32 19.93
N LEU A 6 3.11 2.16 19.94
CA LEU A 6 2.95 1.14 18.91
C LEU A 6 1.86 0.15 19.33
N ASP A 7 0.96 -0.12 18.39
CA ASP A 7 -0.06 -1.16 18.56
C ASP A 7 0.45 -2.49 18.01
N PHE A 8 0.01 -3.61 18.58
CA PHE A 8 0.39 -4.98 18.22
C PHE A 8 -0.87 -5.85 18.00
N PRO A 9 -0.76 -7.00 17.30
CA PRO A 9 0.44 -7.56 16.66
C PRO A 9 0.90 -6.77 15.42
N ARG A 10 2.17 -6.99 15.02
CA ARG A 10 2.80 -6.43 13.80
C ARG A 10 3.57 -7.51 13.06
N GLU A 11 3.91 -7.26 11.80
CA GLU A 11 4.91 -8.05 11.10
C GLU A 11 6.24 -7.30 11.05
N VAL A 12 7.33 -8.04 11.14
CA VAL A 12 8.71 -7.57 10.98
C VAL A 12 9.40 -8.28 9.83
N LEU A 13 10.36 -7.61 9.22
CA LEU A 13 11.14 -8.12 8.09
C LEU A 13 12.59 -7.68 8.22
N GLU A 14 13.53 -8.58 7.98
CA GLU A 14 14.93 -8.28 7.77
C GLU A 14 15.25 -8.25 6.28
N VAL A 15 16.06 -7.29 5.87
CA VAL A 15 16.70 -7.26 4.56
C VAL A 15 18.20 -7.32 4.82
N ALA A 16 18.83 -8.42 4.42
CA ALA A 16 20.26 -8.61 4.58
C ALA A 16 21.07 -7.56 3.79
N ALA A 17 22.31 -7.32 4.15
CA ALA A 17 23.19 -6.33 3.51
C ALA A 17 23.32 -6.55 1.98
N ASN A 18 23.21 -7.78 1.50
CA ASN A 18 23.18 -8.12 0.07
C ASN A 18 21.81 -7.87 -0.62
N GLY A 19 20.85 -7.26 0.07
CA GLY A 19 19.52 -6.96 -0.44
C GLY A 19 18.54 -8.14 -0.41
N LYS A 20 18.95 -9.33 0.05
CA LYS A 20 18.04 -10.47 0.16
C LYS A 20 17.01 -10.23 1.27
N LYS A 21 15.74 -10.24 0.88
CA LYS A 21 14.62 -10.11 1.81
C LYS A 21 14.39 -11.42 2.57
N GLY A 22 14.31 -11.34 3.88
CA GLY A 22 13.85 -12.44 4.72
C GLY A 22 12.34 -12.66 4.66
N TYR A 23 11.84 -13.56 5.50
CA TYR A 23 10.40 -13.78 5.65
C TYR A 23 9.81 -12.80 6.67
N ARG A 24 8.58 -12.34 6.41
CA ARG A 24 7.82 -11.60 7.41
C ARG A 24 7.52 -12.50 8.61
N ARG A 25 7.79 -11.99 9.80
CA ARG A 25 7.55 -12.66 11.09
C ARG A 25 6.58 -11.85 11.92
N LEU A 26 5.71 -12.54 12.64
CA LEU A 26 4.78 -11.92 13.58
C LEU A 26 5.49 -11.57 14.87
N VAL A 27 5.27 -10.36 15.38
CA VAL A 27 5.61 -9.92 16.74
C VAL A 27 4.34 -9.44 17.44
N LYS A 28 4.12 -9.89 18.68
CA LYS A 28 2.86 -9.73 19.40
C LYS A 28 2.90 -8.62 20.45
N ASN A 29 4.09 -8.18 20.82
CA ASN A 29 4.29 -7.17 21.84
C ASN A 29 5.64 -6.46 21.65
N TRP A 30 5.88 -5.49 22.52
CA TRP A 30 7.10 -4.69 22.50
C TRP A 30 8.37 -5.52 22.73
N ASP A 31 8.34 -6.46 23.67
CA ASP A 31 9.52 -7.26 24.02
C ASP A 31 9.96 -8.14 22.83
N GLU A 32 9.02 -8.74 22.12
CA GLU A 32 9.31 -9.51 20.91
C GLU A 32 9.89 -8.62 19.80
N LEU A 33 9.36 -7.39 19.63
CA LEU A 33 9.89 -6.44 18.67
C LEU A 33 11.30 -5.99 19.04
N GLU A 34 11.54 -5.65 20.31
CA GLU A 34 12.83 -5.19 20.80
C GLU A 34 13.90 -6.27 20.68
N ASN A 35 13.57 -7.51 21.04
CA ASN A 35 14.47 -8.66 20.89
C ASN A 35 14.80 -8.93 19.41
N TYR A 36 13.79 -8.84 18.52
CA TYR A 36 14.02 -8.98 17.08
C TYR A 36 14.94 -7.89 16.56
N TRP A 37 14.67 -6.65 16.90
CA TRP A 37 15.44 -5.49 16.47
C TRP A 37 16.86 -5.53 16.99
N LYS A 38 17.08 -5.74 18.30
CA LYS A 38 18.42 -5.83 18.91
C LYS A 38 19.25 -6.98 18.31
N GLY A 39 18.61 -8.11 18.02
CA GLY A 39 19.28 -9.26 17.44
C GLY A 39 19.65 -9.15 15.96
N LYS A 40 19.10 -8.15 15.26
CA LYS A 40 19.27 -7.99 13.80
C LYS A 40 19.87 -6.66 13.37
N SER A 41 19.76 -5.63 14.18
CA SER A 41 20.35 -4.32 13.92
C SER A 41 21.87 -4.42 13.86
N GLY A 42 22.45 -3.87 12.78
CA GLY A 42 23.88 -3.93 12.50
C GLY A 42 24.28 -5.03 11.52
N SER A 43 23.49 -6.13 11.38
CA SER A 43 23.73 -7.18 10.37
C SER A 43 22.88 -7.00 9.10
N GLY A 44 21.81 -6.22 9.17
CA GLY A 44 20.90 -5.95 8.06
C GLY A 44 19.91 -4.85 8.40
N ASP A 45 19.10 -4.51 7.43
CA ASP A 45 18.03 -3.55 7.56
C ASP A 45 16.79 -4.20 8.17
N VAL A 46 16.20 -3.59 9.17
CA VAL A 46 15.00 -4.10 9.84
C VAL A 46 13.79 -3.20 9.60
N TYR A 47 12.68 -3.81 9.24
CA TYR A 47 11.44 -3.16 8.92
C TYR A 47 10.30 -3.74 9.74
N PHE A 48 9.25 -2.96 9.95
CA PHE A 48 8.00 -3.43 10.54
C PHE A 48 6.81 -2.86 9.77
N THR A 49 5.64 -3.48 9.90
CA THR A 49 4.42 -2.92 9.30
C THR A 49 4.12 -1.55 9.89
N SER A 50 3.70 -0.60 9.04
CA SER A 50 3.40 0.78 9.46
C SER A 50 2.35 0.85 10.56
N TYR A 51 1.50 -0.18 10.68
CA TYR A 51 0.41 -0.28 11.65
C TYR A 51 0.48 -1.54 12.49
N GLY A 52 -0.13 -1.53 13.70
CA GLY A 52 -0.57 -2.73 14.39
C GLY A 52 -1.90 -3.22 13.86
N TYR A 53 -2.34 -4.41 14.27
CA TYR A 53 -3.58 -5.01 13.78
C TYR A 53 -4.38 -5.63 14.90
N ARG A 54 -5.72 -5.73 14.71
CA ARG A 54 -6.61 -6.33 15.72
C ARG A 54 -6.76 -7.84 15.54
N ALA A 55 -6.51 -8.36 14.34
CA ALA A 55 -6.71 -9.77 14.04
C ALA A 55 -5.55 -10.37 13.23
N LEU A 56 -5.46 -11.68 13.30
CA LEU A 56 -4.57 -12.50 12.50
C LEU A 56 -5.35 -13.24 11.41
N THR A 57 -4.69 -13.57 10.31
CA THR A 57 -5.30 -14.29 9.19
C THR A 57 -5.48 -15.78 9.52
N PRO A 58 -6.74 -16.29 9.59
CA PRO A 58 -7.01 -17.72 9.75
C PRO A 58 -6.55 -18.53 8.52
N PRO A 59 -6.34 -19.84 8.63
CA PRO A 59 -6.44 -20.66 9.85
C PRO A 59 -5.15 -20.74 10.67
N ARG A 60 -4.02 -20.30 10.10
CA ARG A 60 -2.69 -20.50 10.73
C ARG A 60 -2.28 -19.40 11.70
N ASN A 61 -2.96 -18.25 11.68
CA ASN A 61 -2.70 -17.10 12.55
C ASN A 61 -1.22 -16.66 12.65
N HIS A 62 -0.45 -16.86 11.57
CA HIS A 62 0.97 -16.51 11.49
C HIS A 62 1.22 -15.19 10.75
N ARG A 63 0.16 -14.54 10.27
CA ARG A 63 0.16 -13.23 9.63
C ARG A 63 -0.94 -12.35 10.18
N VAL A 64 -0.74 -11.05 10.09
CA VAL A 64 -1.78 -10.07 10.42
C VAL A 64 -2.87 -10.02 9.34
N ASP A 65 -4.10 -9.69 9.73
CA ASP A 65 -5.16 -9.36 8.78
C ASP A 65 -5.08 -7.87 8.42
N TYR A 66 -4.61 -7.58 7.21
CA TYR A 66 -4.44 -6.21 6.70
C TYR A 66 -5.74 -5.41 6.57
N ASN A 67 -6.90 -6.03 6.74
CA ASN A 67 -8.19 -5.33 6.80
C ASN A 67 -8.54 -4.84 8.21
N THR A 68 -7.73 -5.17 9.21
CA THR A 68 -7.96 -4.81 10.62
C THR A 68 -6.86 -3.93 11.24
N PRO A 69 -6.29 -2.94 10.52
CA PRO A 69 -5.23 -2.10 11.05
C PRO A 69 -5.73 -1.23 12.21
N ILE A 70 -4.80 -0.90 13.11
CA ILE A 70 -4.98 0.11 14.15
C ILE A 70 -4.21 1.34 13.66
N ILE A 71 -4.93 2.34 13.14
CA ILE A 71 -4.34 3.51 12.49
C ILE A 71 -4.35 4.67 13.50
N ARG A 72 -3.23 4.86 14.18
CA ARG A 72 -2.99 5.93 15.16
C ARG A 72 -2.15 7.06 14.58
N HIS A 73 -1.36 6.75 13.58
CA HIS A 73 -0.46 7.66 12.89
C HIS A 73 -0.34 7.26 11.42
N PHE A 74 0.27 8.09 10.63
CA PHE A 74 0.76 7.73 9.30
C PHE A 74 2.14 8.32 9.08
N VAL A 75 2.83 7.84 8.05
CA VAL A 75 4.20 8.25 7.77
C VAL A 75 4.28 8.89 6.39
N CYS A 76 4.89 10.07 6.34
CA CYS A 76 5.39 10.65 5.11
C CYS A 76 6.84 10.19 4.92
N ASP A 77 7.11 9.49 3.85
CA ASP A 77 8.43 8.96 3.49
C ASP A 77 9.06 9.86 2.43
N PHE A 78 10.14 10.53 2.80
CA PHE A 78 10.91 11.40 1.92
C PHE A 78 12.20 10.67 1.53
N ASP A 79 12.29 10.27 0.27
CA ASP A 79 13.47 9.58 -0.28
C ASP A 79 13.85 10.19 -1.64
N CYS A 80 15.12 10.40 -1.87
CA CYS A 80 15.64 10.86 -3.17
C CYS A 80 15.29 9.91 -4.32
N LYS A 81 15.03 8.62 -4.05
CA LYS A 81 14.63 7.64 -5.06
C LYS A 81 13.36 8.00 -5.80
N ASN A 82 12.42 8.71 -5.19
CA ASN A 82 11.17 9.09 -5.84
C ASN A 82 11.39 9.99 -7.06
N PHE A 83 12.59 10.57 -7.19
CA PHE A 83 13.05 11.29 -8.36
C PHE A 83 13.97 10.48 -9.26
N HIS A 84 14.75 9.54 -8.71
CA HIS A 84 15.60 8.65 -9.50
C HIS A 84 14.79 7.82 -10.51
N ASP A 85 13.60 7.34 -10.14
CA ASP A 85 12.69 6.64 -11.04
C ASP A 85 12.25 7.49 -12.25
N LYS A 86 12.42 8.83 -12.16
CA LYS A 86 12.17 9.78 -13.24
C LYS A 86 13.44 10.23 -13.96
N GLY A 87 14.60 9.64 -13.62
CA GLY A 87 15.91 10.04 -14.20
C GLY A 87 16.39 11.42 -13.73
N ILE A 88 15.85 11.94 -12.64
CA ILE A 88 16.25 13.23 -12.06
C ILE A 88 17.00 12.96 -10.77
N GLU A 89 18.27 13.30 -10.74
CA GLU A 89 19.08 13.27 -9.52
C GLU A 89 18.73 14.47 -8.64
N VAL A 90 18.21 14.21 -7.44
CA VAL A 90 17.78 15.27 -6.53
C VAL A 90 18.78 15.39 -5.40
N PRO A 91 19.36 16.58 -5.19
CA PRO A 91 20.22 16.83 -4.05
C PRO A 91 19.49 16.60 -2.72
N PHE A 92 20.18 16.08 -1.73
CA PHE A 92 19.64 15.83 -0.40
C PHE A 92 19.03 17.07 0.24
N ASN A 93 19.67 18.23 0.11
CA ASN A 93 19.19 19.51 0.63
C ASN A 93 17.81 19.90 0.07
N PHE A 94 17.54 19.63 -1.21
CA PHE A 94 16.22 19.89 -1.80
C PHE A 94 15.11 19.03 -1.14
N MET A 95 15.40 17.79 -0.79
CA MET A 95 14.48 16.93 -0.04
C MET A 95 14.36 17.43 1.42
N GLN A 96 15.46 17.79 2.06
CA GLN A 96 15.49 18.36 3.41
C GLN A 96 14.63 19.61 3.53
N GLU A 97 14.72 20.52 2.56
CA GLU A 97 13.86 21.72 2.49
C GLU A 97 12.37 21.39 2.44
N GLN A 98 11.99 20.29 1.79
CA GLN A 98 10.60 19.84 1.77
C GLN A 98 10.15 19.37 3.16
N VAL A 99 11.01 18.62 3.86
CA VAL A 99 10.74 18.21 5.25
C VAL A 99 10.66 19.43 6.16
N GLN A 100 11.51 20.43 6.00
CA GLN A 100 11.44 21.70 6.74
C GLN A 100 10.10 22.41 6.51
N ARG A 101 9.64 22.52 5.25
CA ARG A 101 8.32 23.10 4.95
C ARG A 101 7.16 22.35 5.59
N LEU A 102 7.20 21.01 5.53
CA LEU A 102 6.18 20.19 6.20
C LEU A 102 6.26 20.36 7.72
N HIS A 103 7.46 20.28 8.30
CA HIS A 103 7.68 20.46 9.73
C HIS A 103 7.16 21.83 10.24
N LYS A 104 7.51 22.91 9.53
CA LYS A 104 7.01 24.25 9.85
C LYS A 104 5.49 24.30 9.82
N HIS A 105 4.85 23.77 8.79
CA HIS A 105 3.40 23.72 8.67
C HIS A 105 2.76 22.92 9.83
N LEU A 106 3.34 21.77 10.19
CA LEU A 106 2.84 20.96 11.29
C LEU A 106 2.98 21.66 12.66
N LEU A 107 4.07 22.43 12.85
CA LEU A 107 4.26 23.26 14.05
C LEU A 107 3.26 24.42 14.13
N GLU A 108 3.01 25.13 13.02
CA GLU A 108 2.03 26.23 12.94
C GLU A 108 0.61 25.74 13.31
N GLU A 109 0.26 24.50 12.97
CA GLU A 109 -1.01 23.85 13.30
C GLU A 109 -0.96 23.10 14.65
N ASP A 110 0.17 23.15 15.38
CA ASP A 110 0.44 22.42 16.63
C ASP A 110 0.22 20.89 16.52
N ILE A 111 0.47 20.33 15.32
CA ILE A 111 0.24 18.89 15.03
C ILE A 111 1.39 18.06 15.60
N LEU A 112 1.04 17.04 16.38
CA LEU A 112 1.96 16.08 16.97
C LEU A 112 2.63 15.21 15.90
N HIS A 113 3.95 15.32 15.80
CA HIS A 113 4.74 14.57 14.83
C HIS A 113 6.16 14.30 15.34
N TYR A 114 6.84 13.39 14.64
CA TYR A 114 8.21 12.97 14.92
C TYR A 114 8.95 12.88 13.60
N ILE A 115 10.24 13.21 13.60
CA ILE A 115 11.08 13.18 12.41
C ILE A 115 12.27 12.26 12.68
N TRP A 116 12.51 11.31 11.77
CA TRP A 116 13.71 10.49 11.74
C TRP A 116 14.46 10.65 10.44
N PHE A 117 15.74 10.87 10.54
CA PHE A 117 16.68 10.68 9.45
C PHE A 117 16.93 9.18 9.30
N SER A 118 16.76 8.63 8.11
CA SER A 118 16.88 7.20 7.81
C SER A 118 18.20 6.82 7.13
N GLY A 119 19.15 7.77 7.02
CA GLY A 119 20.41 7.67 6.30
C GLY A 119 20.31 8.11 4.85
N GLY A 120 19.24 7.89 4.15
CA GLY A 120 19.03 8.33 2.76
C GLY A 120 17.89 9.32 2.58
N GLY A 121 17.15 9.57 3.63
CA GLY A 121 15.94 10.39 3.60
C GLY A 121 15.38 10.62 4.99
N PHE A 122 14.09 11.00 5.06
CA PHE A 122 13.41 11.28 6.30
C PHE A 122 12.05 10.59 6.36
N HIS A 123 11.72 10.06 7.53
CA HIS A 123 10.37 9.61 7.86
C HIS A 123 9.73 10.62 8.82
N VAL A 124 8.62 11.21 8.41
CA VAL A 124 7.83 12.10 9.27
C VAL A 124 6.59 11.35 9.73
N TRP A 125 6.54 11.02 11.02
CA TRP A 125 5.45 10.29 11.66
C TRP A 125 4.45 11.27 12.23
N ILE A 126 3.24 11.28 11.74
CA ILE A 126 2.19 12.24 12.10
C ILE A 126 1.10 11.51 12.87
N THR A 127 0.87 11.94 14.09
CA THR A 127 -0.13 11.34 14.99
C THR A 127 -1.53 11.86 14.66
N LEU A 128 -2.50 10.97 14.60
CA LEU A 128 -3.91 11.31 14.42
C LEU A 128 -4.58 11.63 15.76
N GLU A 129 -5.55 12.56 15.77
CA GLU A 129 -6.33 12.87 16.97
C GLU A 129 -7.10 11.65 17.46
N LYS A 130 -7.65 10.88 16.54
CA LYS A 130 -8.39 9.65 16.84
C LYS A 130 -7.69 8.44 16.25
N THR A 131 -7.65 7.37 17.04
CA THR A 131 -7.24 6.06 16.54
C THR A 131 -8.38 5.44 15.75
N PHE A 132 -8.11 5.06 14.51
CA PHE A 132 -9.07 4.36 13.67
C PHE A 132 -8.83 2.86 13.74
N THR A 133 -9.90 2.11 13.97
CA THR A 133 -9.89 0.64 14.04
C THR A 133 -10.93 0.08 13.05
N PRO A 134 -10.69 0.17 11.75
CA PRO A 134 -11.64 -0.29 10.74
C PRO A 134 -11.93 -1.78 10.91
N SER A 135 -13.18 -2.17 10.66
CA SER A 135 -13.61 -3.57 10.73
C SER A 135 -13.82 -4.19 9.35
N THR A 136 -13.82 -3.39 8.32
CA THR A 136 -14.04 -3.80 6.94
C THR A 136 -13.04 -3.15 6.00
N GLY A 137 -12.77 -3.77 4.86
CA GLY A 137 -11.96 -3.17 3.81
C GLY A 137 -12.52 -1.83 3.31
N LEU A 138 -13.85 -1.65 3.35
CA LEU A 138 -14.49 -0.39 2.99
C LEU A 138 -14.13 0.73 3.96
N ASP A 139 -14.11 0.46 5.28
CA ASP A 139 -13.69 1.45 6.27
C ASP A 139 -12.22 1.81 6.13
N VAL A 140 -11.36 0.82 5.83
CA VAL A 140 -9.95 1.05 5.48
C VAL A 140 -9.83 1.99 4.29
N THR A 141 -10.60 1.74 3.21
CA THR A 141 -10.60 2.58 2.02
C THR A 141 -11.00 4.02 2.33
N ARG A 142 -12.04 4.23 3.13
CA ARG A 142 -12.50 5.58 3.53
C ARG A 142 -11.42 6.35 4.31
N ILE A 143 -10.68 5.68 5.19
CA ILE A 143 -9.58 6.29 5.94
C ILE A 143 -8.44 6.65 4.98
N LYS A 144 -8.08 5.74 4.07
CA LYS A 144 -7.07 5.99 3.02
C LYS A 144 -7.45 7.19 2.15
N ASP A 145 -8.70 7.29 1.73
CA ASP A 145 -9.16 8.40 0.89
C ASP A 145 -9.11 9.74 1.63
N ALA A 146 -9.54 9.77 2.91
CA ALA A 146 -9.42 10.96 3.73
C ALA A 146 -7.95 11.38 3.92
N GLY A 147 -7.07 10.42 4.17
CA GLY A 147 -5.63 10.66 4.27
C GLY A 147 -5.00 11.16 2.97
N ARG A 148 -5.37 10.57 1.84
CA ARG A 148 -4.93 11.04 0.52
C ARG A 148 -5.35 12.48 0.21
N LEU A 149 -6.55 12.88 0.62
CA LEU A 149 -7.00 14.27 0.47
C LEU A 149 -6.12 15.25 1.26
N VAL A 150 -5.78 14.90 2.50
CA VAL A 150 -4.86 15.72 3.33
C VAL A 150 -3.49 15.80 2.66
N LEU A 151 -2.91 14.67 2.27
CA LEU A 151 -1.60 14.62 1.61
C LEU A 151 -1.60 15.39 0.29
N SER A 152 -2.61 15.23 -0.55
CA SER A 152 -2.74 15.98 -1.81
C SER A 152 -2.81 17.49 -1.57
N SER A 153 -3.51 17.92 -0.52
CA SER A 153 -3.55 19.33 -0.12
C SER A 153 -2.16 19.84 0.29
N TRP A 154 -1.43 19.07 1.10
CA TRP A 154 -0.07 19.43 1.51
C TRP A 154 0.91 19.41 0.34
N HIS A 155 0.86 18.40 -0.53
CA HIS A 155 1.67 18.35 -1.75
C HIS A 155 1.48 19.59 -2.60
N LYS A 156 0.22 20.04 -2.79
CA LYS A 156 -0.09 21.23 -3.55
C LYS A 156 0.36 22.52 -2.85
N LYS A 157 0.11 22.63 -1.52
CA LYS A 157 0.41 23.85 -0.74
C LYS A 157 1.91 24.03 -0.47
N LEU A 158 2.61 22.92 -0.15
CA LEU A 158 3.98 22.94 0.34
C LEU A 158 5.01 22.49 -0.69
N ASN A 159 4.58 22.04 -1.85
CA ASN A 159 5.44 21.48 -2.90
C ASN A 159 6.36 20.37 -2.36
N LEU A 160 5.83 19.16 -2.15
CA LEU A 160 6.52 18.03 -1.52
C LEU A 160 6.79 16.87 -2.51
N PRO A 161 7.47 17.09 -3.64
CA PRO A 161 7.61 16.05 -4.67
C PRO A 161 8.48 14.84 -4.25
N SER A 162 9.32 14.95 -3.21
CA SER A 162 10.12 13.83 -2.69
C SER A 162 9.35 12.93 -1.71
N ASN A 163 8.15 13.32 -1.28
CA ASN A 163 7.33 12.45 -0.45
C ASN A 163 6.67 11.36 -1.30
N ASP A 164 6.85 10.09 -0.90
CA ASP A 164 6.13 8.98 -1.52
C ASP A 164 4.68 8.91 -1.00
N PRO A 165 3.69 9.27 -1.84
CA PRO A 165 2.30 9.24 -1.41
C PRO A 165 1.74 7.82 -1.23
N THR A 166 2.47 6.79 -1.67
CA THR A 166 2.01 5.39 -1.58
C THR A 166 2.28 4.78 -0.21
N VAL A 167 3.28 5.29 0.51
CA VAL A 167 3.66 4.78 1.86
C VAL A 167 2.61 5.15 2.91
N ALA A 168 2.13 6.39 2.86
CA ALA A 168 1.13 6.85 3.80
C ALA A 168 -0.19 6.09 3.62
N PHE A 169 -0.73 5.56 4.71
CA PHE A 169 -1.95 4.74 4.73
C PHE A 169 -1.87 3.41 3.98
N ASP A 170 -0.67 2.95 3.57
CA ASP A 170 -0.53 1.57 3.10
C ASP A 170 -0.62 0.59 4.29
N THR A 171 -1.74 -0.14 4.36
CA THR A 171 -1.98 -1.07 5.46
C THR A 171 -1.15 -2.35 5.39
N ALA A 172 -0.52 -2.66 4.27
CA ALA A 172 0.41 -3.77 4.11
C ALA A 172 1.87 -3.29 4.00
N GLY A 173 2.07 -1.97 3.98
CA GLY A 173 3.37 -1.32 3.86
C GLY A 173 4.26 -1.61 5.05
N MET A 174 5.55 -1.65 4.76
CA MET A 174 6.59 -1.79 5.77
C MET A 174 7.49 -0.56 5.74
N ILE A 175 7.84 -0.09 6.91
CA ILE A 175 8.75 1.03 7.10
C ILE A 175 9.94 0.59 7.97
N ARG A 176 11.09 1.20 7.77
CA ARG A 176 12.26 0.95 8.62
C ARG A 176 11.93 1.25 10.08
N ILE A 177 12.33 0.36 10.97
CA ILE A 177 12.18 0.60 12.41
C ILE A 177 13.01 1.83 12.80
N PRO A 178 12.41 2.84 13.46
CA PRO A 178 13.16 3.98 13.97
C PRO A 178 14.37 3.56 14.82
N ASN A 179 15.45 4.30 14.75
CA ASN A 179 16.72 4.01 15.44
C ASN A 179 17.38 2.68 15.04
N SER A 180 16.99 2.07 13.92
CA SER A 180 17.67 0.87 13.40
C SER A 180 18.77 1.25 12.41
N TYR A 181 19.67 0.29 12.19
CA TYR A 181 20.79 0.46 11.26
C TYR A 181 20.34 0.42 9.80
N ASN A 182 20.93 1.29 8.98
CA ASN A 182 20.80 1.32 7.53
C ASN A 182 22.08 0.77 6.91
N SER A 183 22.06 -0.50 6.49
CA SER A 183 23.24 -1.19 5.98
C SER A 183 23.79 -0.60 4.67
N LYS A 184 22.94 0.07 3.88
CA LYS A 184 23.36 0.73 2.62
C LYS A 184 24.11 2.03 2.86
N ARG A 185 23.82 2.71 3.97
CA ARG A 185 24.42 4.01 4.32
C ARG A 185 25.46 3.90 5.42
N GLY A 186 25.54 2.75 6.11
CA GLY A 186 26.48 2.56 7.20
C GLY A 186 26.17 3.43 8.43
N CYS A 187 24.89 3.78 8.66
CA CYS A 187 24.49 4.67 9.74
C CYS A 187 23.19 4.22 10.41
N TRP A 188 22.93 4.74 11.61
CA TRP A 188 21.70 4.45 12.35
C TRP A 188 20.62 5.47 12.06
N GLY A 189 19.37 5.07 12.18
CA GLY A 189 18.26 6.03 12.17
C GLY A 189 18.40 7.01 13.33
N LEU A 190 18.22 8.32 13.05
CA LEU A 190 18.45 9.39 14.01
C LEU A 190 17.17 10.20 14.23
N PRO A 191 16.67 10.38 15.47
CA PRO A 191 15.61 11.33 15.74
C PRO A 191 16.13 12.76 15.52
N VAL A 192 15.36 13.57 14.79
CA VAL A 192 15.78 14.89 14.34
C VAL A 192 14.92 15.97 15.01
N ASN A 193 15.57 16.95 15.64
CA ASN A 193 14.94 18.16 16.15
C ASN A 193 14.92 19.29 15.08
N THR A 194 14.26 20.37 15.41
CA THR A 194 14.14 21.55 14.51
C THR A 194 15.49 22.13 14.15
N ASP A 195 16.40 22.23 15.11
CA ASP A 195 17.73 22.81 14.91
C ASP A 195 18.58 21.93 13.97
N MET A 196 18.62 20.61 14.22
CA MET A 196 19.29 19.64 13.36
C MET A 196 18.70 19.67 11.94
N LEU A 197 17.39 19.71 11.80
CA LEU A 197 16.72 19.73 10.50
C LEU A 197 17.06 20.98 9.70
N ASN A 198 17.23 22.13 10.36
CA ASN A 198 17.43 23.41 9.70
C ASN A 198 18.91 23.70 9.40
N ASN A 199 19.82 23.22 10.24
CA ASN A 199 21.21 23.68 10.26
C ASN A 199 22.24 22.62 9.87
N LEU A 200 21.88 21.31 9.94
CA LEU A 200 22.83 20.25 9.61
C LEU A 200 22.72 19.81 8.17
N SER A 201 23.84 19.63 7.53
CA SER A 201 23.98 19.00 6.21
C SER A 201 23.79 17.48 6.29
N HIS A 202 23.65 16.83 5.13
CA HIS A 202 23.60 15.37 5.05
C HIS A 202 24.80 14.68 5.73
N ASN A 203 26.01 15.17 5.44
CA ASN A 203 27.24 14.60 5.99
C ASN A 203 27.30 14.74 7.52
N GLU A 204 26.82 15.87 8.06
CA GLU A 204 26.75 16.07 9.51
C GLU A 204 25.73 15.17 10.18
N LEU A 205 24.55 14.98 9.55
CA LEU A 205 23.55 14.02 10.02
C LEU A 205 24.08 12.57 9.97
N GLU A 206 24.78 12.18 8.90
CA GLU A 206 25.44 10.87 8.81
C GLU A 206 26.54 10.71 9.88
N ALA A 207 27.34 11.74 10.14
CA ALA A 207 28.38 11.72 11.17
C ALA A 207 27.80 11.50 12.59
N ILE A 208 26.69 12.17 12.92
CA ILE A 208 26.02 12.00 14.22
C ILE A 208 25.34 10.62 14.32
N SER A 209 24.94 10.05 13.20
CA SER A 209 24.22 8.79 13.14
C SER A 209 25.12 7.53 13.08
N GLN A 210 26.42 7.66 13.40
CA GLN A 210 27.34 6.52 13.42
C GLN A 210 27.09 5.58 14.62
N GLU A 211 26.41 6.05 15.65
CA GLU A 211 26.04 5.25 16.81
C GLU A 211 24.52 5.18 16.97
N PRO A 212 24.00 4.10 17.58
CA PRO A 212 22.56 3.98 17.80
C PRO A 212 22.08 5.06 18.76
N SER A 213 21.11 5.83 18.32
CA SER A 213 20.41 6.79 19.18
C SER A 213 19.35 6.08 20.01
N SER A 214 19.01 6.66 21.16
CA SER A 214 17.89 6.21 21.98
C SER A 214 16.85 7.33 22.11
N GLY A 215 15.59 6.98 21.93
CA GLY A 215 14.51 7.92 22.17
C GLY A 215 13.85 8.46 20.88
N TYR A 216 13.13 9.52 21.06
CA TYR A 216 12.39 10.25 20.03
C TYR A 216 12.32 11.73 20.40
N ILE A 217 12.14 12.58 19.43
CA ILE A 217 11.94 14.02 19.62
C ILE A 217 10.51 14.34 19.20
N LYS A 218 9.74 14.81 20.15
CA LYS A 218 8.33 15.19 19.99
C LYS A 218 8.24 16.63 19.50
N HIS A 219 7.42 16.85 18.47
CA HIS A 219 7.07 18.17 17.94
C HIS A 219 5.55 18.34 17.96
N GLY A 220 5.04 19.49 18.35
CA GLY A 220 3.60 19.76 18.47
C GLY A 220 2.92 18.94 19.56
N ASN A 221 1.62 19.16 19.75
CA ASN A 221 0.88 18.59 20.87
C ASN A 221 -0.46 17.94 20.49
N LYS A 222 -1.07 18.34 19.37
CA LYS A 222 -2.41 17.90 18.96
C LYS A 222 -2.34 16.85 17.87
N GLY A 223 -3.17 15.83 17.95
CA GLY A 223 -3.33 14.90 16.85
C GLY A 223 -4.00 15.56 15.64
N LEU A 224 -3.59 15.15 14.43
CA LEU A 224 -4.22 15.61 13.20
C LEU A 224 -5.67 15.09 13.10
N VAL A 225 -6.61 16.01 12.83
CA VAL A 225 -8.01 15.66 12.59
C VAL A 225 -8.18 15.13 11.18
N LEU A 226 -8.46 13.84 11.04
CA LEU A 226 -8.79 13.22 9.77
C LEU A 226 -10.31 13.21 9.55
N LYS A 227 -10.83 14.05 8.66
CA LYS A 227 -12.25 14.13 8.34
C LYS A 227 -12.64 13.03 7.37
N LEU A 228 -13.31 11.99 7.88
CA LEU A 228 -13.89 10.97 7.01
C LEU A 228 -15.13 11.56 6.33
N LYS A 229 -15.23 11.39 5.01
CA LYS A 229 -16.49 11.68 4.32
C LYS A 229 -17.59 10.82 4.95
N GLU A 230 -18.70 11.43 5.31
CA GLU A 230 -19.87 10.67 5.75
C GLU A 230 -20.17 9.59 4.73
N ARG A 231 -20.68 8.45 5.21
CA ARG A 231 -21.35 7.46 4.34
C ARG A 231 -22.57 8.20 3.74
N LYS A 232 -22.34 9.05 2.75
CA LYS A 232 -23.43 9.29 1.81
C LYS A 232 -23.83 7.88 1.40
N GLN A 233 -25.08 7.53 1.66
CA GLN A 233 -25.65 6.31 1.14
C GLN A 233 -25.33 6.30 -0.35
N LEU A 234 -24.17 5.73 -0.71
CA LEU A 234 -23.82 5.38 -2.09
C LEU A 234 -24.87 4.40 -2.66
N PHE A 235 -25.80 3.99 -1.81
CA PHE A 235 -26.99 3.24 -2.08
C PHE A 235 -28.30 4.06 -2.00
N LYS A 236 -28.30 5.36 -2.25
CA LYS A 236 -29.28 5.81 -3.22
C LYS A 236 -28.72 5.38 -4.58
N SER A 237 -28.68 4.08 -4.83
CA SER A 237 -28.98 3.64 -6.16
C SER A 237 -30.23 4.47 -6.51
N LYS A 238 -30.14 5.44 -7.42
CA LYS A 238 -31.19 5.46 -8.42
C LYS A 238 -31.33 3.96 -8.69
N ARG A 239 -32.42 3.35 -8.27
CA ARG A 239 -32.93 2.19 -8.95
C ARG A 239 -32.99 2.70 -10.39
N THR A 240 -31.87 2.56 -11.08
CA THR A 240 -31.86 2.50 -12.52
C THR A 240 -32.87 1.40 -12.70
N GLU A 241 -34.04 1.78 -13.23
CA GLU A 241 -35.00 0.84 -13.71
C GLU A 241 -34.19 -0.30 -14.24
N ILE A 242 -34.51 -1.51 -13.77
CA ILE A 242 -33.86 -2.71 -14.30
C ILE A 242 -34.26 -2.63 -15.77
N VAL A 243 -33.45 -1.92 -16.54
CA VAL A 243 -33.47 -2.03 -17.99
C VAL A 243 -33.28 -3.51 -18.16
N ASN A 244 -34.27 -4.19 -18.77
CA ASN A 244 -34.15 -5.57 -19.18
C ASN A 244 -32.88 -5.65 -20.03
N LEU A 245 -31.75 -5.86 -19.35
CA LEU A 245 -30.47 -6.04 -20.02
C LEU A 245 -30.65 -7.32 -20.82
N PRO A 246 -30.41 -7.30 -22.12
CA PRO A 246 -30.47 -8.51 -22.93
C PRO A 246 -29.62 -9.56 -22.26
N ASP A 247 -30.01 -10.82 -22.37
CA ASP A 247 -29.27 -11.97 -21.84
C ASP A 247 -27.83 -11.85 -22.32
N LEU A 248 -26.96 -11.31 -21.45
CA LEU A 248 -25.55 -11.10 -21.74
C LEU A 248 -24.85 -12.45 -21.53
N SER A 249 -25.11 -13.38 -22.44
CA SER A 249 -24.37 -14.62 -22.53
C SER A 249 -23.32 -14.50 -23.65
N ILE A 250 -22.07 -14.68 -23.31
CA ILE A 250 -20.99 -14.88 -24.29
C ILE A 250 -20.67 -16.36 -24.27
N ASP A 251 -20.89 -17.03 -25.40
CA ASP A 251 -20.63 -18.47 -25.58
C ASP A 251 -21.20 -19.35 -24.44
N GLY A 252 -22.43 -19.05 -24.01
CA GLY A 252 -23.13 -19.79 -22.95
C GLY A 252 -22.74 -19.40 -21.52
N LEU A 253 -21.83 -18.45 -21.31
CA LEU A 253 -21.48 -17.91 -20.00
C LEU A 253 -22.31 -16.64 -19.72
N THR A 254 -23.12 -16.66 -18.69
CA THR A 254 -23.81 -15.47 -18.19
C THR A 254 -22.81 -14.49 -17.59
N ILE A 255 -22.74 -13.27 -18.11
CA ILE A 255 -21.86 -12.22 -17.64
C ILE A 255 -22.60 -11.31 -16.67
N LEU A 256 -21.97 -10.95 -15.56
CA LEU A 256 -22.54 -9.99 -14.60
C LEU A 256 -22.74 -8.62 -15.30
N PRO A 257 -23.90 -7.96 -15.14
CA PRO A 257 -24.18 -6.69 -15.82
C PRO A 257 -23.15 -5.58 -15.61
N CYS A 258 -22.58 -5.49 -14.40
CA CYS A 258 -21.52 -4.53 -14.07
C CYS A 258 -20.21 -4.80 -14.85
N LEU A 259 -19.88 -6.05 -15.09
CA LEU A 259 -18.69 -6.43 -15.89
C LEU A 259 -18.96 -6.25 -17.38
N ALA A 260 -20.17 -6.55 -17.84
CA ALA A 260 -20.55 -6.31 -19.21
C ALA A 260 -20.50 -4.82 -19.54
N GLN A 261 -21.04 -3.97 -18.70
CA GLN A 261 -20.97 -2.51 -18.87
C GLN A 261 -19.53 -2.01 -18.88
N ALA A 262 -18.67 -2.55 -18.02
CA ALA A 262 -17.27 -2.16 -17.91
C ALA A 262 -16.41 -2.65 -19.08
N ALA A 263 -16.71 -3.82 -19.64
CA ALA A 263 -15.91 -4.44 -20.70
C ALA A 263 -16.44 -4.12 -22.10
N MET A 264 -17.73 -3.86 -22.26
CA MET A 264 -18.42 -3.70 -23.53
C MET A 264 -18.92 -2.26 -23.75
N GLY A 265 -18.68 -1.32 -22.80
CA GLY A 265 -19.06 0.09 -22.93
C GLY A 265 -18.27 0.81 -24.03
N GLU A 266 -18.79 1.95 -24.48
CA GLU A 266 -18.10 2.79 -25.45
C GLU A 266 -16.77 3.28 -24.89
N GLY A 267 -15.68 3.04 -25.61
CA GLY A 267 -14.31 3.41 -25.26
C GLY A 267 -13.45 2.27 -24.76
N ASN A 268 -12.22 2.60 -24.37
CA ASN A 268 -11.29 1.62 -23.81
C ASN A 268 -11.54 1.43 -22.31
N PRO A 269 -11.87 0.20 -21.86
CA PRO A 269 -11.97 -0.08 -20.43
C PRO A 269 -10.62 0.15 -19.73
N THR A 270 -10.66 0.56 -18.47
CA THR A 270 -9.45 0.70 -17.66
C THR A 270 -8.72 -0.64 -17.54
N HIS A 271 -7.40 -0.63 -17.34
CA HIS A 271 -6.63 -1.86 -17.11
C HIS A 271 -7.24 -2.74 -16.00
N ARG A 272 -7.77 -2.13 -14.96
CA ARG A 272 -8.42 -2.82 -13.84
C ARG A 272 -9.75 -3.48 -14.25
N ALA A 273 -10.54 -2.83 -15.09
CA ALA A 273 -11.76 -3.41 -15.64
C ALA A 273 -11.47 -4.65 -16.48
N ARG A 274 -10.48 -4.57 -17.35
CA ARG A 274 -10.02 -5.70 -18.17
C ARG A 274 -9.55 -6.88 -17.32
N PHE A 275 -8.75 -6.59 -16.29
CA PHE A 275 -8.28 -7.60 -15.35
C PHE A 275 -9.44 -8.27 -14.60
N GLN A 276 -10.44 -7.51 -14.13
CA GLN A 276 -11.61 -8.07 -13.45
C GLN A 276 -12.46 -8.92 -14.39
N PHE A 277 -12.62 -8.49 -15.64
CA PHE A 277 -13.35 -9.24 -16.65
C PHE A 277 -12.66 -10.58 -16.97
N ALA A 278 -11.36 -10.56 -17.23
CA ALA A 278 -10.58 -11.77 -17.47
C ALA A 278 -10.59 -12.72 -16.25
N SER A 279 -10.45 -12.17 -15.03
CA SER A 279 -10.51 -12.93 -13.78
C SER A 279 -11.88 -13.56 -13.55
N TYR A 280 -12.96 -12.87 -13.92
CA TYR A 280 -14.32 -13.41 -13.86
C TYR A 280 -14.48 -14.59 -14.82
N LEU A 281 -14.08 -14.44 -16.07
CA LEU A 281 -14.14 -15.53 -17.05
C LEU A 281 -13.34 -16.75 -16.57
N ALA A 282 -12.11 -16.53 -16.09
CA ALA A 282 -11.29 -17.60 -15.53
C ALA A 282 -11.91 -18.28 -14.31
N SER A 283 -12.55 -17.53 -13.44
CA SER A 283 -13.23 -18.08 -12.25
C SER A 283 -14.46 -18.90 -12.61
N ARG A 284 -15.22 -18.49 -13.64
CA ARG A 284 -16.37 -19.24 -14.15
C ARG A 284 -15.94 -20.56 -14.80
N LEU A 285 -14.88 -20.55 -15.58
CA LEU A 285 -14.33 -21.78 -16.17
C LEU A 285 -13.82 -22.74 -15.08
N ARG A 286 -13.19 -22.24 -14.02
CA ARG A 286 -12.75 -23.06 -12.87
C ARG A 286 -13.90 -23.67 -12.06
N TRP A 287 -15.05 -23.01 -12.01
CA TRP A 287 -16.23 -23.56 -11.33
C TRP A 287 -16.68 -24.88 -11.96
N PHE A 288 -16.53 -25.00 -13.28
CA PHE A 288 -16.83 -26.25 -13.99
C PHE A 288 -15.69 -27.27 -13.94
N PHE A 289 -14.45 -26.81 -13.73
CA PHE A 289 -13.23 -27.63 -13.76
C PHE A 289 -12.28 -27.21 -12.61
N PRO A 290 -12.32 -27.91 -11.45
CA PRO A 290 -11.43 -27.61 -10.33
C PRO A 290 -9.94 -27.65 -10.71
N PRO A 291 -9.10 -26.73 -10.22
CA PRO A 291 -7.71 -26.55 -10.71
C PRO A 291 -6.77 -27.71 -10.46
N ASP A 292 -7.06 -28.56 -9.49
CA ASP A 292 -6.32 -29.77 -9.14
C ASP A 292 -6.54 -30.94 -10.11
N GLN A 293 -7.59 -30.86 -10.93
CA GLN A 293 -7.97 -31.89 -11.92
C GLN A 293 -7.75 -31.45 -13.36
N VAL A 294 -7.37 -30.17 -13.61
CA VAL A 294 -7.23 -29.62 -14.97
C VAL A 294 -5.84 -29.89 -15.50
N LYS A 295 -5.75 -30.73 -16.54
CA LYS A 295 -4.52 -30.97 -17.28
C LYS A 295 -4.03 -29.69 -17.96
N LEU A 296 -2.72 -29.60 -18.26
CA LEU A 296 -2.10 -28.44 -18.88
C LEU A 296 -2.79 -28.06 -20.21
N GLU A 297 -3.18 -29.04 -21.01
CA GLU A 297 -3.90 -28.86 -22.28
C GLU A 297 -5.29 -28.21 -22.10
N GLU A 298 -5.97 -28.47 -20.99
CA GLU A 298 -7.26 -27.85 -20.69
C GLU A 298 -7.07 -26.39 -20.22
N LYS A 299 -6.00 -26.09 -19.48
CA LYS A 299 -5.64 -24.72 -19.14
C LYS A 299 -5.38 -23.88 -20.37
N GLU A 300 -4.69 -24.44 -21.36
CA GLU A 300 -4.44 -23.77 -22.64
C GLU A 300 -5.75 -23.49 -23.39
N LYS A 301 -6.70 -24.40 -23.39
CA LYS A 301 -8.05 -24.17 -23.95
C LYS A 301 -8.77 -23.04 -23.24
N HIS A 302 -8.65 -22.94 -21.90
CA HIS A 302 -9.26 -21.83 -21.13
C HIS A 302 -8.59 -20.51 -21.47
N ILE A 303 -7.28 -20.46 -21.61
CA ILE A 303 -6.54 -19.26 -22.02
C ILE A 303 -7.00 -18.80 -23.41
N ASN A 304 -7.02 -19.73 -24.38
CA ASN A 304 -7.45 -19.44 -25.75
C ASN A 304 -8.89 -18.92 -25.79
N PHE A 305 -9.80 -19.55 -25.03
CA PHE A 305 -11.20 -19.10 -24.92
C PHE A 305 -11.29 -17.67 -24.37
N ILE A 306 -10.60 -17.35 -23.26
CA ILE A 306 -10.65 -16.02 -22.64
C ILE A 306 -10.05 -14.97 -23.58
N VAL A 307 -8.93 -15.27 -24.25
CA VAL A 307 -8.29 -14.38 -25.24
C VAL A 307 -9.24 -14.11 -26.40
N ASP A 308 -9.90 -15.14 -26.93
CA ASP A 308 -10.88 -15.02 -28.00
C ASP A 308 -12.08 -14.14 -27.59
N VAL A 309 -12.64 -14.37 -26.37
CA VAL A 309 -13.71 -13.54 -25.84
C VAL A 309 -13.29 -12.07 -25.74
N ILE A 310 -12.07 -11.80 -25.24
CA ILE A 310 -11.55 -10.44 -25.09
C ILE A 310 -11.31 -9.79 -26.45
N SER A 311 -10.78 -10.50 -27.42
CA SER A 311 -10.52 -9.98 -28.78
C SER A 311 -11.79 -9.46 -29.47
N LYS A 312 -12.93 -10.08 -29.19
CA LYS A 312 -14.24 -9.71 -29.75
C LYS A 312 -14.85 -8.44 -29.13
N GLN A 313 -14.24 -7.90 -28.03
CA GLN A 313 -14.78 -6.71 -27.37
C GLN A 313 -14.46 -5.40 -28.11
N GLY A 314 -13.57 -5.40 -29.08
CA GLY A 314 -13.26 -4.23 -29.91
C GLY A 314 -12.49 -3.13 -29.19
N TRP A 315 -11.69 -3.45 -28.16
CA TRP A 315 -10.86 -2.46 -27.47
C TRP A 315 -9.80 -1.88 -28.43
N ALA A 316 -9.70 -0.55 -28.50
CA ALA A 316 -8.90 0.14 -29.49
C ALA A 316 -7.37 -0.11 -29.36
N ASP A 317 -6.90 -0.43 -28.15
CA ASP A 317 -5.50 -0.74 -27.81
C ASP A 317 -5.28 -2.23 -27.53
N TRP A 318 -6.15 -3.09 -28.07
CA TRP A 318 -6.01 -4.53 -27.86
C TRP A 318 -4.74 -5.08 -28.57
N ASP A 319 -3.95 -5.83 -27.80
CA ASP A 319 -2.78 -6.56 -28.28
C ASP A 319 -2.88 -8.00 -27.81
N GLU A 320 -2.81 -8.94 -28.75
CA GLU A 320 -2.98 -10.36 -28.46
C GLU A 320 -1.90 -10.91 -27.53
N ASN A 321 -0.64 -10.54 -27.74
CA ASN A 321 0.48 -11.08 -26.95
C ASN A 321 0.41 -10.56 -25.49
N VAL A 322 0.11 -9.27 -25.31
CA VAL A 322 -0.06 -8.67 -24.00
C VAL A 322 -1.27 -9.28 -23.29
N THR A 323 -2.38 -9.44 -24.00
CA THR A 323 -3.61 -10.03 -23.44
C THR A 323 -3.38 -11.48 -23.05
N ARG A 324 -2.77 -12.28 -23.92
CA ARG A 324 -2.44 -13.69 -23.66
C ARG A 324 -1.56 -13.82 -22.42
N PHE A 325 -0.47 -13.06 -22.33
CA PHE A 325 0.42 -13.09 -21.17
C PHE A 325 -0.31 -12.77 -19.87
N GLN A 326 -1.20 -11.79 -19.87
CA GLN A 326 -2.00 -11.43 -18.68
C GLN A 326 -3.01 -12.52 -18.33
N VAL A 327 -3.70 -13.09 -19.31
CA VAL A 327 -4.67 -14.18 -19.11
C VAL A 327 -3.96 -15.45 -18.60
N GLU A 328 -2.80 -15.79 -19.12
CA GLU A 328 -1.97 -16.88 -18.61
C GLU A 328 -1.65 -16.71 -17.12
N ASN A 329 -1.21 -15.52 -16.71
CA ASN A 329 -0.95 -15.22 -15.31
C ASN A 329 -2.21 -15.35 -14.43
N ILE A 330 -3.39 -15.00 -14.96
CA ILE A 330 -4.67 -15.14 -14.25
C ILE A 330 -5.08 -16.62 -14.15
N VAL A 331 -4.99 -17.38 -15.21
CA VAL A 331 -5.40 -18.79 -15.29
C VAL A 331 -4.43 -19.69 -14.54
N MET A 332 -3.12 -19.49 -14.74
CA MET A 332 -2.08 -20.29 -14.10
C MET A 332 -1.86 -19.93 -12.63
N GLY A 333 -2.33 -18.75 -12.20
CA GLY A 333 -2.19 -18.26 -10.84
C GLY A 333 -0.77 -17.94 -10.48
N GLY A 334 -0.30 -16.72 -10.73
CA GLY A 334 1.08 -16.30 -10.42
C GLY A 334 1.58 -16.87 -9.10
N SER A 335 2.68 -17.58 -9.09
CA SER A 335 3.41 -18.24 -7.98
C SER A 335 2.61 -19.08 -6.95
N GLY A 336 1.30 -19.27 -7.11
CA GLY A 336 0.48 -20.13 -6.23
C GLY A 336 -0.65 -20.78 -7.00
N ASN A 337 -0.87 -22.07 -6.78
CA ASN A 337 -1.76 -22.97 -7.54
C ASN A 337 -3.25 -22.59 -7.65
N ASN A 338 -3.69 -21.44 -7.13
CA ASN A 338 -5.11 -21.11 -6.97
C ASN A 338 -5.67 -20.06 -7.93
N GLY A 339 -4.88 -19.51 -8.85
CA GLY A 339 -5.33 -18.46 -9.79
C GLY A 339 -5.99 -17.25 -9.13
N TYR A 340 -6.21 -16.19 -9.88
CA TYR A 340 -6.93 -15.03 -9.37
C TYR A 340 -8.45 -15.27 -9.40
N ASN A 341 -9.15 -14.84 -8.35
CA ASN A 341 -10.60 -14.80 -8.33
C ASN A 341 -11.09 -13.41 -8.72
N ALA A 342 -12.20 -13.33 -9.44
CA ALA A 342 -12.87 -12.07 -9.69
C ALA A 342 -13.29 -11.43 -8.35
N GLY A 343 -13.12 -10.12 -8.26
CA GLY A 343 -13.64 -9.37 -7.13
C GLY A 343 -15.14 -9.51 -6.99
N MET A 344 -15.67 -9.37 -5.77
CA MET A 344 -17.11 -9.29 -5.58
C MET A 344 -17.68 -8.05 -6.28
N CYS A 345 -18.96 -8.06 -6.68
CA CYS A 345 -19.62 -6.91 -7.31
C CYS A 345 -19.40 -5.58 -6.57
N ARG A 346 -19.29 -5.61 -5.23
CA ARG A 346 -18.97 -4.42 -4.42
C ARG A 346 -17.59 -3.84 -4.73
N THR A 347 -16.60 -4.69 -4.93
CA THR A 347 -15.23 -4.27 -5.29
C THR A 347 -15.22 -3.70 -6.70
N ILE A 348 -15.96 -4.32 -7.63
CA ILE A 348 -16.07 -3.88 -9.01
C ILE A 348 -16.71 -2.49 -9.06
N ILE A 349 -17.80 -2.27 -8.34
CA ILE A 349 -18.50 -0.97 -8.26
C ILE A 349 -17.64 0.09 -7.56
N SER A 350 -16.87 -0.27 -6.50
CA SER A 350 -15.98 0.68 -5.81
C SER A 350 -14.79 1.10 -6.68
N ASP A 351 -14.46 0.31 -7.67
CA ASP A 351 -13.37 0.57 -8.61
C ASP A 351 -13.78 1.50 -9.76
N GLY A 352 -15.03 1.98 -9.75
CA GLY A 352 -15.58 2.89 -10.76
C GLY A 352 -15.99 2.17 -12.05
N LEU A 353 -16.31 0.88 -11.94
CA LEU A 353 -16.81 0.03 -13.00
C LEU A 353 -18.33 -0.11 -12.93
#